data_b6a9092b5f206c483052e993e7af97bc
#
_entry.id   b6a9092b5f206c483052e993e7af97bc
#
_cell.length_a   1.000
_cell.length_b   1.000
_cell.length_c   1.000
_cell.angle_alpha   90.00
_cell.angle_beta   90.00
_cell.angle_gamma   90.00
#
_symmetry.space_group_name_H-M   'P 1'
#
loop_
_entity.id
_entity.type
_entity.pdbx_description
1 polymer ?
#
loop_
_entity_poly.entity_id
_entity_poly.type
_entity_poly.pdbx_seq_one_letter_code
_entity_poly.pdbx_strand_id
1 'polypeptide(L)'
;MIKAFFMRAAALIVGFAMLLFFAPGECKSEPYDVKDPEECRLCLTVFSDVHAEGNNYPRDSVFEESFKDVKKNVHGSDAVLFLGDSTMNGQHIENLIFHGVFSILLKDQKVIPVPGNHDFGNGEGDFEKIQQRWYDYTKTFFGLELTKPYYCEILNGFYFIVLANEQQNIDAMHMSEEQYEWLAETLEEAAGSGLPVFVLAHYPPGMSSPIDPDSQYDLRRMLAEYNRETDVFYLCGHLHADPSDYSFHTWNAFPDTYLPSLTKLTADGEIYEGSGFGEIVEVYPDRVVFRMRNFYYGEWAELNGEPFEREFFLKNPIPEE
;
A
#
# COMPACT_ATOMS: atom_id res chain seq x y z
N MET A 1 10.46 -1.46 -25.46
CA MET A 1 11.64 -2.23 -25.02
C MET A 1 12.85 -1.34 -24.71
N ILE A 2 13.36 -0.50 -25.61
CA ILE A 2 14.57 0.33 -25.37
C ILE A 2 14.38 1.30 -24.17
N LYS A 3 13.27 2.05 -24.08
CA LYS A 3 12.97 2.98 -22.97
C LYS A 3 12.98 2.25 -21.64
N ALA A 4 12.30 1.11 -21.53
CA ALA A 4 12.25 0.31 -20.29
C ALA A 4 13.64 -0.23 -19.89
N PHE A 5 14.47 -0.64 -20.85
CA PHE A 5 15.85 -1.06 -20.58
C PHE A 5 16.68 0.07 -19.94
N PHE A 6 16.63 1.27 -20.52
CA PHE A 6 17.35 2.42 -19.95
C PHE A 6 16.81 2.86 -18.59
N MET A 7 15.50 2.80 -18.40
CA MET A 7 14.88 3.10 -17.10
C MET A 7 15.36 2.11 -16.02
N ARG A 8 15.34 0.81 -16.31
CA ARG A 8 15.84 -0.22 -15.38
C ARG A 8 17.33 -0.05 -15.08
N ALA A 9 18.14 0.21 -16.08
CA ALA A 9 19.58 0.42 -15.90
C ALA A 9 19.85 1.68 -15.04
N ALA A 10 19.17 2.79 -15.30
CA ALA A 10 19.28 4.01 -14.51
C ALA A 10 18.82 3.79 -13.06
N ALA A 11 17.69 3.13 -12.84
CA ALA A 11 17.18 2.83 -11.51
C ALA A 11 18.16 1.95 -10.71
N LEU A 12 18.74 0.92 -11.32
CA LEU A 12 19.74 0.07 -10.66
C LEU A 12 21.01 0.85 -10.27
N ILE A 13 21.48 1.77 -11.12
CA ILE A 13 22.64 2.60 -10.80
C ILE A 13 22.33 3.55 -9.63
N VAL A 14 21.17 4.20 -9.67
CA VAL A 14 20.74 5.11 -8.60
C VAL A 14 20.49 4.33 -7.30
N GLY A 15 19.75 3.24 -7.33
CA GLY A 15 19.48 2.43 -6.16
C GLY A 15 20.74 1.84 -5.55
N PHE A 16 21.71 1.40 -6.37
CA PHE A 16 23.02 0.94 -5.86
C PHE A 16 23.81 2.08 -5.22
N ALA A 17 23.79 3.28 -5.79
CA ALA A 17 24.42 4.45 -5.19
C ALA A 17 23.79 4.79 -3.83
N MET A 18 22.45 4.78 -3.73
CA MET A 18 21.75 4.99 -2.47
C MET A 18 22.24 4.01 -1.40
N LEU A 19 22.18 2.71 -1.68
CA LEU A 19 22.60 1.65 -0.74
C LEU A 19 24.08 1.71 -0.29
N LEU A 20 24.95 2.42 -1.00
CA LEU A 20 26.35 2.63 -0.60
C LEU A 20 26.53 3.78 0.40
N PHE A 21 25.63 4.74 0.43
CA PHE A 21 25.79 5.95 1.25
C PHE A 21 25.13 5.84 2.62
N PHE A 22 24.25 4.83 2.82
CA PHE A 22 23.52 4.70 4.07
C PHE A 22 24.19 3.68 4.99
N ALA A 23 24.52 4.11 6.19
CA ALA A 23 25.00 3.21 7.23
C ALA A 23 23.81 2.38 7.75
N PRO A 24 23.97 1.07 7.99
CA PRO A 24 22.91 0.26 8.57
C PRO A 24 22.55 0.80 9.95
N GLY A 25 21.24 1.02 10.18
CA GLY A 25 20.71 1.28 11.52
C GLY A 25 20.86 0.05 12.43
N GLU A 26 20.69 0.23 13.72
CA GLU A 26 20.61 -0.89 14.69
C GLU A 26 19.27 -1.60 14.56
N CYS A 27 19.15 -2.49 13.58
CA CYS A 27 17.97 -3.32 13.38
C CYS A 27 18.00 -4.52 14.34
N LYS A 28 17.00 -4.66 15.21
CA LYS A 28 16.84 -5.83 16.10
C LYS A 28 16.63 -7.12 15.31
N SER A 29 15.98 -7.00 14.16
CA SER A 29 15.90 -8.11 13.19
C SER A 29 15.15 -9.34 13.73
N GLU A 30 14.04 -9.13 14.39
CA GLU A 30 13.13 -10.22 14.78
C GLU A 30 12.55 -10.86 13.51
N PRO A 31 12.66 -12.20 13.35
CA PRO A 31 12.10 -12.86 12.21
C PRO A 31 10.57 -12.73 12.20
N TYR A 32 10.01 -12.68 11.00
CA TYR A 32 8.59 -12.82 10.80
C TYR A 32 8.24 -14.30 10.68
N ASP A 33 7.38 -14.76 11.55
CA ASP A 33 6.77 -16.09 11.47
C ASP A 33 5.26 -15.93 11.29
N VAL A 34 4.70 -16.50 10.23
CA VAL A 34 3.25 -16.65 10.06
C VAL A 34 2.70 -17.42 11.26
N LYS A 35 1.62 -16.94 11.87
CA LYS A 35 1.08 -17.55 13.10
C LYS A 35 0.73 -19.03 12.92
N ASP A 36 -0.02 -19.33 11.86
CA ASP A 36 -0.47 -20.69 11.51
C ASP A 36 -0.15 -20.98 10.04
N PRO A 37 1.14 -21.28 9.70
CA PRO A 37 1.57 -21.33 8.29
C PRO A 37 0.88 -22.42 7.46
N GLU A 38 0.41 -23.51 8.09
CA GLU A 38 -0.31 -24.59 7.40
C GLU A 38 -1.73 -24.20 7.00
N GLU A 39 -2.31 -23.19 7.67
CA GLU A 39 -3.67 -22.71 7.44
C GLU A 39 -3.70 -21.37 6.69
N CYS A 40 -2.57 -20.64 6.63
CA CYS A 40 -2.51 -19.34 5.97
C CYS A 40 -2.72 -19.48 4.46
N ARG A 41 -3.76 -18.81 3.93
CA ARG A 41 -4.14 -18.84 2.50
C ARG A 41 -3.52 -17.70 1.72
N LEU A 42 -3.19 -16.61 2.41
CA LEU A 42 -2.59 -15.42 1.82
C LEU A 42 -1.82 -14.64 2.90
N CYS A 43 -0.62 -14.23 2.56
CA CYS A 43 0.20 -13.35 3.40
C CYS A 43 0.66 -12.13 2.62
N LEU A 44 0.46 -10.94 3.16
CA LEU A 44 0.78 -9.67 2.52
C LEU A 44 1.68 -8.83 3.40
N THR A 45 2.62 -8.13 2.79
CA THR A 45 3.36 -7.03 3.42
C THR A 45 2.80 -5.72 2.91
N VAL A 46 2.42 -4.80 3.78
CA VAL A 46 1.72 -3.56 3.41
C VAL A 46 2.48 -2.34 3.90
N PHE A 47 2.75 -1.41 3.00
CA PHE A 47 3.36 -0.11 3.26
C PHE A 47 2.51 1.01 2.72
N SER A 48 2.65 2.20 3.31
CA SER A 48 2.09 3.46 2.80
C SER A 48 3.06 4.60 3.01
N ASP A 49 2.92 5.64 2.21
CA ASP A 49 3.58 6.93 2.43
C ASP A 49 5.11 6.79 2.57
N VAL A 50 5.74 6.15 1.56
CA VAL A 50 7.19 5.95 1.48
C VAL A 50 7.93 7.26 1.20
N HIS A 51 7.34 8.13 0.37
CA HIS A 51 7.86 9.46 0.04
C HIS A 51 9.33 9.48 -0.37
N ALA A 52 9.77 8.55 -1.22
CA ALA A 52 11.14 8.55 -1.73
C ALA A 52 11.48 9.90 -2.38
N GLU A 53 12.57 10.53 -1.94
CA GLU A 53 12.91 11.90 -2.32
C GLU A 53 14.33 12.03 -2.92
N GLY A 54 15.29 11.30 -2.38
CA GLY A 54 16.67 11.21 -2.89
C GLY A 54 17.59 12.36 -2.49
N ASN A 55 17.10 13.34 -1.78
CA ASN A 55 17.88 14.44 -1.21
C ASN A 55 17.63 14.59 0.30
N ASN A 56 16.87 13.66 0.89
CA ASN A 56 16.51 13.65 2.30
C ASN A 56 17.03 12.36 2.96
N TYR A 57 18.27 12.40 3.42
CA TYR A 57 18.95 11.24 4.02
C TYR A 57 18.13 10.53 5.11
N PRO A 58 17.58 11.21 6.13
CA PRO A 58 16.79 10.54 7.16
C PRO A 58 15.62 9.75 6.57
N ARG A 59 14.84 10.35 5.68
CA ARG A 59 13.67 9.74 5.05
C ARG A 59 14.05 8.52 4.20
N ASP A 60 15.00 8.71 3.30
CA ASP A 60 15.42 7.65 2.38
C ASP A 60 16.04 6.45 3.13
N SER A 61 16.71 6.68 4.27
CA SER A 61 17.26 5.62 5.09
C SER A 61 16.17 4.73 5.73
N VAL A 62 15.02 5.32 6.11
CA VAL A 62 13.93 4.55 6.73
C VAL A 62 13.36 3.52 5.75
N PHE A 63 13.03 3.93 4.52
CA PHE A 63 12.46 2.96 3.58
C PHE A 63 13.48 1.93 3.10
N GLU A 64 14.78 2.30 2.98
CA GLU A 64 15.83 1.33 2.65
C GLU A 64 16.00 0.26 3.71
N GLU A 65 16.09 0.66 4.99
CA GLU A 65 16.22 -0.30 6.09
C GLU A 65 14.95 -1.16 6.22
N SER A 66 13.77 -0.56 6.02
CA SER A 66 12.50 -1.31 6.01
C SER A 66 12.47 -2.37 4.91
N PHE A 67 12.93 -2.06 3.70
CA PHE A 67 13.01 -3.05 2.61
C PHE A 67 14.09 -4.12 2.87
N LYS A 68 15.17 -3.79 3.57
CA LYS A 68 16.17 -4.77 4.02
C LYS A 68 15.57 -5.73 5.05
N ASP A 69 14.73 -5.22 5.96
CA ASP A 69 14.02 -6.06 6.93
C ASP A 69 13.07 -7.06 6.22
N VAL A 70 12.26 -6.58 5.26
CA VAL A 70 11.43 -7.48 4.44
C VAL A 70 12.27 -8.57 3.77
N LYS A 71 13.34 -8.16 3.09
CA LYS A 71 14.22 -9.12 2.38
C LYS A 71 14.82 -10.18 3.30
N LYS A 72 15.18 -9.79 4.53
CA LYS A 72 15.91 -10.64 5.47
C LYS A 72 14.97 -11.50 6.31
N ASN A 73 13.86 -10.93 6.76
CA ASN A 73 13.07 -11.47 7.83
C ASN A 73 11.65 -11.90 7.41
N VAL A 74 11.09 -11.29 6.36
CA VAL A 74 9.73 -11.63 5.90
C VAL A 74 9.81 -12.72 4.83
N HIS A 75 9.56 -13.95 5.25
CA HIS A 75 9.51 -15.10 4.35
C HIS A 75 8.06 -15.54 4.16
N GLY A 76 7.65 -15.77 2.90
CA GLY A 76 6.31 -16.26 2.59
C GLY A 76 5.26 -15.18 2.35
N SER A 77 5.65 -13.90 2.20
CA SER A 77 4.73 -12.88 1.71
C SER A 77 4.42 -13.13 0.22
N ASP A 78 3.14 -13.25 -0.10
CA ASP A 78 2.66 -13.46 -1.48
C ASP A 78 2.76 -12.19 -2.31
N ALA A 79 2.58 -11.02 -1.68
CA ALA A 79 2.73 -9.72 -2.32
C ALA A 79 3.11 -8.61 -1.33
N VAL A 80 3.71 -7.55 -1.88
CA VAL A 80 3.91 -6.28 -1.20
C VAL A 80 2.91 -5.27 -1.77
N LEU A 81 2.11 -4.67 -0.89
CA LEU A 81 1.19 -3.60 -1.22
C LEU A 81 1.82 -2.26 -0.87
N PHE A 82 1.75 -1.29 -1.79
CA PHE A 82 2.10 0.11 -1.52
C PHE A 82 0.84 0.94 -1.65
N LEU A 83 0.31 1.45 -0.52
CA LEU A 83 -0.96 2.18 -0.45
C LEU A 83 -0.82 3.67 -0.77
N GLY A 84 -0.01 3.98 -1.77
CA GLY A 84 0.20 5.33 -2.28
C GLY A 84 1.37 6.08 -1.65
N ASP A 85 1.66 7.21 -2.27
CA ASP A 85 2.75 8.13 -1.91
C ASP A 85 4.12 7.42 -1.83
N SER A 86 4.40 6.61 -2.85
CA SER A 86 5.70 5.95 -3.01
C SER A 86 6.82 6.96 -3.27
N THR A 87 6.49 8.09 -3.91
CA THR A 87 7.37 9.21 -4.23
C THR A 87 6.90 10.51 -3.60
N MET A 88 7.80 11.50 -3.43
CA MET A 88 7.46 12.79 -2.80
C MET A 88 6.67 13.73 -3.74
N ASN A 89 6.95 13.73 -5.04
CA ASN A 89 6.31 14.64 -6.01
C ASN A 89 6.13 13.99 -7.39
N GLY A 90 6.19 12.68 -7.50
CA GLY A 90 6.07 11.95 -8.76
C GLY A 90 7.20 12.23 -9.76
N GLN A 91 8.37 12.76 -9.34
CA GLN A 91 9.46 13.13 -10.23
C GLN A 91 10.23 11.91 -10.74
N HIS A 92 10.93 12.08 -11.87
CA HIS A 92 11.76 10.99 -12.42
C HIS A 92 12.83 10.49 -11.47
N ILE A 93 13.51 11.39 -10.75
CA ILE A 93 14.58 11.00 -9.82
C ILE A 93 14.02 10.20 -8.64
N GLU A 94 12.91 10.63 -8.07
CA GLU A 94 12.23 9.95 -6.98
C GLU A 94 11.79 8.54 -7.38
N ASN A 95 11.18 8.41 -8.56
CA ASN A 95 10.82 7.12 -9.12
C ASN A 95 12.05 6.23 -9.38
N LEU A 96 13.18 6.79 -9.86
CA LEU A 96 14.42 6.02 -10.05
C LEU A 96 14.97 5.50 -8.73
N ILE A 97 14.86 6.28 -7.66
CA ILE A 97 15.31 5.91 -6.32
C ILE A 97 14.43 4.80 -5.78
N PHE A 98 13.11 5.03 -5.69
CA PHE A 98 12.17 4.04 -5.18
C PHE A 98 12.30 2.69 -5.92
N HIS A 99 12.13 2.70 -7.24
CA HIS A 99 12.19 1.48 -8.04
C HIS A 99 13.60 0.86 -8.11
N GLY A 100 14.65 1.67 -7.96
CA GLY A 100 16.02 1.21 -7.90
C GLY A 100 16.30 0.40 -6.64
N VAL A 101 15.97 0.96 -5.48
CA VAL A 101 16.09 0.28 -4.18
C VAL A 101 15.21 -0.97 -4.16
N PHE A 102 13.94 -0.85 -4.59
CA PHE A 102 13.03 -1.98 -4.73
C PHE A 102 13.62 -3.11 -5.59
N SER A 103 14.15 -2.78 -6.78
CA SER A 103 14.71 -3.78 -7.72
C SER A 103 15.93 -4.52 -7.18
N ILE A 104 16.63 -3.96 -6.20
CA ILE A 104 17.79 -4.60 -5.56
C ILE A 104 17.37 -5.42 -4.35
N LEU A 105 16.42 -4.91 -3.58
CA LEU A 105 16.06 -5.52 -2.31
C LEU A 105 14.87 -6.48 -2.44
N LEU A 106 13.84 -6.13 -3.22
CA LEU A 106 12.55 -6.83 -3.26
C LEU A 106 12.13 -7.29 -4.68
N LYS A 107 13.08 -7.45 -5.61
CA LYS A 107 12.82 -7.74 -7.04
C LYS A 107 11.96 -8.98 -7.32
N ASP A 108 11.96 -9.93 -6.40
CA ASP A 108 11.26 -11.21 -6.56
C ASP A 108 9.85 -11.17 -5.94
N GLN A 109 9.46 -10.04 -5.34
CA GLN A 109 8.14 -9.85 -4.75
C GLN A 109 7.12 -9.42 -5.82
N LYS A 110 5.92 -9.99 -5.77
CA LYS A 110 4.75 -9.44 -6.47
C LYS A 110 4.41 -8.10 -5.82
N VAL A 111 4.05 -7.10 -6.62
CA VAL A 111 3.66 -5.77 -6.11
C VAL A 111 2.29 -5.40 -6.61
N ILE A 112 1.49 -4.80 -5.72
CA ILE A 112 0.22 -4.16 -6.04
C ILE A 112 0.35 -2.69 -5.61
N PRO A 113 0.70 -1.78 -6.54
CA PRO A 113 0.89 -0.36 -6.25
C PRO A 113 -0.43 0.41 -6.32
N VAL A 114 -0.74 1.17 -5.29
CA VAL A 114 -1.81 2.18 -5.28
C VAL A 114 -1.19 3.54 -5.55
N PRO A 115 -1.75 4.40 -6.40
CA PRO A 115 -1.25 5.76 -6.53
C PRO A 115 -1.77 6.67 -5.42
N GLY A 116 -0.89 7.52 -4.85
CA GLY A 116 -1.25 8.58 -3.93
C GLY A 116 -1.22 9.97 -4.57
N ASN A 117 -1.54 11.02 -3.80
CA ASN A 117 -1.49 12.40 -4.30
C ASN A 117 -0.07 12.84 -4.64
N HIS A 118 0.92 12.43 -3.86
CA HIS A 118 2.31 12.72 -4.11
C HIS A 118 2.85 12.03 -5.37
N ASP A 119 2.42 10.81 -5.66
CA ASP A 119 2.76 10.11 -6.90
C ASP A 119 2.23 10.83 -8.15
N PHE A 120 1.15 11.60 -7.99
CA PHE A 120 0.55 12.44 -9.04
C PHE A 120 0.91 13.94 -8.92
N GLY A 121 1.99 14.26 -8.18
CA GLY A 121 2.59 15.59 -8.14
C GLY A 121 2.12 16.47 -6.98
N ASN A 122 1.38 15.95 -6.03
CA ASN A 122 0.94 16.65 -4.81
C ASN A 122 0.27 18.02 -5.10
N GLY A 123 -0.64 18.06 -6.06
CA GLY A 123 -1.33 19.29 -6.46
C GLY A 123 -0.54 20.20 -7.41
N GLU A 124 0.70 19.87 -7.75
CA GLU A 124 1.57 20.67 -8.59
C GLU A 124 1.93 19.98 -9.91
N GLY A 125 2.30 20.78 -10.90
CA GLY A 125 2.80 20.31 -12.18
C GLY A 125 1.70 19.92 -13.18
N ASP A 126 2.10 19.17 -14.20
CA ASP A 126 1.21 18.69 -15.27
C ASP A 126 0.70 17.29 -14.89
N PHE A 127 -0.51 17.22 -14.39
CA PHE A 127 -1.14 16.00 -13.87
C PHE A 127 -1.07 14.83 -14.87
N GLU A 128 -1.45 15.07 -16.11
CA GLU A 128 -1.46 14.01 -17.14
C GLU A 128 -0.06 13.44 -17.41
N LYS A 129 0.95 14.30 -17.44
CA LYS A 129 2.35 13.85 -17.64
C LYS A 129 2.89 13.10 -16.44
N ILE A 130 2.53 13.52 -15.23
CA ILE A 130 2.97 12.85 -14.00
C ILE A 130 2.28 11.49 -13.89
N GLN A 131 0.99 11.44 -14.14
CA GLN A 131 0.22 10.19 -14.18
C GLN A 131 0.77 9.22 -15.25
N GLN A 132 1.06 9.72 -16.46
CA GLN A 132 1.69 8.90 -17.50
C GLN A 132 3.05 8.37 -17.08
N ARG A 133 3.81 9.14 -16.32
CA ARG A 133 5.09 8.70 -15.75
C ARG A 133 4.88 7.54 -14.76
N TRP A 134 3.90 7.66 -13.88
CA TRP A 134 3.54 6.58 -12.94
C TRP A 134 3.18 5.29 -13.70
N TYR A 135 2.38 5.36 -14.78
CA TYR A 135 2.10 4.20 -15.64
C TYR A 135 3.38 3.61 -16.27
N ASP A 136 4.27 4.46 -16.78
CA ASP A 136 5.53 4.01 -17.40
C ASP A 136 6.42 3.24 -16.40
N TYR A 137 6.51 3.71 -15.16
CA TYR A 137 7.27 3.05 -14.09
C TYR A 137 6.58 1.77 -13.62
N THR A 138 5.29 1.80 -13.37
CA THR A 138 4.47 0.65 -12.97
C THR A 138 4.56 -0.48 -14.00
N LYS A 139 4.43 -0.16 -15.28
CA LYS A 139 4.65 -1.12 -16.37
C LYS A 139 6.08 -1.65 -16.40
N THR A 140 7.07 -0.77 -16.24
CA THR A 140 8.49 -1.16 -16.38
C THR A 140 8.93 -2.06 -15.25
N PHE A 141 8.53 -1.79 -14.02
CA PHE A 141 9.07 -2.45 -12.83
C PHE A 141 8.14 -3.53 -12.27
N PHE A 142 6.84 -3.36 -12.37
CA PHE A 142 5.84 -4.29 -11.83
C PHE A 142 5.10 -5.09 -12.91
N GLY A 143 5.27 -4.72 -14.19
CA GLY A 143 4.67 -5.44 -15.33
C GLY A 143 3.19 -5.13 -15.56
N LEU A 144 2.63 -4.13 -14.86
CA LEU A 144 1.22 -3.76 -14.97
C LEU A 144 1.01 -2.76 -16.12
N GLU A 145 0.27 -3.15 -17.15
CA GLU A 145 -0.10 -2.30 -18.29
C GLU A 145 -1.44 -1.60 -18.02
N LEU A 146 -1.37 -0.44 -17.39
CA LEU A 146 -2.54 0.32 -16.97
C LEU A 146 -2.89 1.42 -17.95
N THR A 147 -4.19 1.64 -18.17
CA THR A 147 -4.76 2.76 -18.94
C THR A 147 -5.63 3.67 -18.09
N LYS A 148 -5.96 3.22 -16.89
CA LYS A 148 -6.68 3.93 -15.83
C LYS A 148 -5.85 3.84 -14.54
N PRO A 149 -5.97 4.79 -13.62
CA PRO A 149 -5.24 4.73 -12.36
C PRO A 149 -5.82 3.71 -11.37
N TYR A 150 -7.06 3.28 -11.61
CA TYR A 150 -7.75 2.24 -10.87
C TYR A 150 -7.76 0.92 -11.66
N TYR A 151 -7.69 -0.19 -10.97
CA TYR A 151 -7.59 -1.52 -11.58
C TYR A 151 -7.87 -2.62 -10.55
N CYS A 152 -7.99 -3.86 -11.01
CA CYS A 152 -8.12 -5.02 -10.15
C CYS A 152 -7.00 -6.03 -10.45
N GLU A 153 -6.35 -6.54 -9.41
CA GLU A 153 -5.44 -7.68 -9.46
C GLU A 153 -6.08 -8.86 -8.73
N ILE A 154 -5.89 -10.08 -9.27
CA ILE A 154 -6.32 -11.31 -8.61
C ILE A 154 -5.07 -12.11 -8.25
N LEU A 155 -4.91 -12.40 -6.97
CA LEU A 155 -3.80 -13.19 -6.45
C LEU A 155 -4.33 -14.32 -5.57
N ASN A 156 -3.98 -15.55 -5.87
CA ASN A 156 -4.47 -16.75 -5.15
C ASN A 156 -6.01 -16.80 -5.05
N GLY A 157 -6.74 -16.23 -6.03
CA GLY A 157 -8.20 -16.12 -6.05
C GLY A 157 -8.78 -14.91 -5.31
N PHE A 158 -7.97 -14.21 -4.51
CA PHE A 158 -8.39 -12.99 -3.80
C PHE A 158 -8.36 -11.78 -4.73
N TYR A 159 -9.39 -10.95 -4.64
CA TYR A 159 -9.52 -9.72 -5.41
C TYR A 159 -8.91 -8.54 -4.65
N PHE A 160 -8.01 -7.82 -5.32
CA PHE A 160 -7.40 -6.58 -4.88
C PHE A 160 -7.87 -5.44 -5.79
N ILE A 161 -8.85 -4.68 -5.33
CA ILE A 161 -9.49 -3.61 -6.08
C ILE A 161 -8.81 -2.30 -5.72
N VAL A 162 -8.02 -1.76 -6.64
CA VAL A 162 -7.29 -0.50 -6.44
C VAL A 162 -8.13 0.66 -6.93
N LEU A 163 -8.43 1.60 -6.03
CA LEU A 163 -9.10 2.87 -6.32
C LEU A 163 -8.09 4.01 -6.38
N ALA A 164 -8.41 5.04 -7.17
CA ALA A 164 -7.50 6.14 -7.35
C ALA A 164 -8.21 7.48 -7.55
N ASN A 165 -7.51 8.55 -7.21
CA ASN A 165 -7.93 9.90 -7.53
C ASN A 165 -7.77 10.16 -9.04
N GLU A 166 -8.81 10.66 -9.69
CA GLU A 166 -8.82 10.99 -11.12
C GLU A 166 -8.66 12.50 -11.38
N GLN A 167 -8.47 13.29 -10.34
CA GLN A 167 -8.22 14.73 -10.42
C GLN A 167 -6.96 15.13 -9.65
N GLN A 168 -6.38 16.27 -10.04
CA GLN A 168 -5.27 16.84 -9.29
C GLN A 168 -5.78 17.50 -7.99
N ASN A 169 -5.95 16.69 -6.95
CA ASN A 169 -6.40 17.13 -5.64
C ASN A 169 -5.60 16.41 -4.56
N ILE A 170 -5.26 17.13 -3.48
CA ILE A 170 -4.49 16.60 -2.36
C ILE A 170 -5.36 16.23 -1.16
N ASP A 171 -6.56 16.81 -1.06
CA ASP A 171 -7.40 16.72 0.14
C ASP A 171 -8.40 15.56 0.08
N ALA A 172 -8.74 15.09 -1.13
CA ALA A 172 -9.75 14.05 -1.31
C ALA A 172 -9.52 13.24 -2.59
N MET A 173 -10.02 12.02 -2.58
CA MET A 173 -10.10 11.17 -3.76
C MET A 173 -11.39 11.47 -4.54
N HIS A 174 -11.22 12.04 -5.73
CA HIS A 174 -12.33 12.30 -6.65
C HIS A 174 -12.45 11.18 -7.66
N MET A 175 -13.59 10.50 -7.68
CA MET A 175 -13.88 9.36 -8.52
C MET A 175 -14.95 9.72 -9.56
N SER A 176 -14.71 9.37 -10.82
CA SER A 176 -15.71 9.48 -11.87
C SER A 176 -16.85 8.47 -11.68
N GLU A 177 -18.01 8.73 -12.29
CA GLU A 177 -19.10 7.73 -12.34
C GLU A 177 -18.63 6.43 -12.99
N GLU A 178 -17.76 6.51 -14.01
CA GLU A 178 -17.15 5.33 -14.65
C GLU A 178 -16.36 4.48 -13.63
N GLN A 179 -15.61 5.09 -12.71
CA GLN A 179 -14.88 4.36 -11.68
C GLN A 179 -15.85 3.73 -10.66
N TYR A 180 -16.93 4.42 -10.28
CA TYR A 180 -17.95 3.86 -9.39
C TYR A 180 -18.71 2.70 -10.02
N GLU A 181 -19.10 2.80 -11.29
CA GLU A 181 -19.77 1.73 -12.03
C GLU A 181 -18.84 0.51 -12.17
N TRP A 182 -17.60 0.73 -12.56
CA TRP A 182 -16.58 -0.30 -12.62
C TRP A 182 -16.34 -0.96 -11.25
N LEU A 183 -16.31 -0.18 -10.17
CA LEU A 183 -16.16 -0.71 -8.81
C LEU A 183 -17.34 -1.62 -8.45
N ALA A 184 -18.57 -1.20 -8.75
CA ALA A 184 -19.75 -2.01 -8.48
C ALA A 184 -19.71 -3.35 -9.23
N GLU A 185 -19.38 -3.34 -10.52
CA GLU A 185 -19.25 -4.55 -11.34
C GLU A 185 -18.13 -5.47 -10.79
N THR A 186 -16.99 -4.89 -10.42
CA THR A 186 -15.85 -5.65 -9.88
C THR A 186 -16.16 -6.25 -8.50
N LEU A 187 -16.88 -5.53 -7.64
CA LEU A 187 -17.32 -6.05 -6.34
C LEU A 187 -18.33 -7.19 -6.49
N GLU A 188 -19.24 -7.10 -7.48
CA GLU A 188 -20.18 -8.18 -7.77
C GLU A 188 -19.44 -9.46 -8.24
N GLU A 189 -18.45 -9.30 -9.13
CA GLU A 189 -17.59 -10.39 -9.57
C GLU A 189 -16.80 -11.00 -8.40
N ALA A 190 -16.19 -10.16 -7.58
CA ALA A 190 -15.40 -10.56 -6.41
C ALA A 190 -16.25 -11.30 -5.37
N ALA A 191 -17.48 -10.85 -5.12
CA ALA A 191 -18.42 -11.53 -4.21
C ALA A 191 -18.72 -12.96 -4.68
N GLY A 192 -18.73 -13.19 -5.99
CA GLY A 192 -18.90 -14.52 -6.57
C GLY A 192 -17.78 -15.50 -6.28
N SER A 193 -16.58 -15.03 -5.85
CA SER A 193 -15.45 -15.88 -5.47
C SER A 193 -15.66 -16.60 -4.13
N GLY A 194 -16.51 -16.07 -3.25
CA GLY A 194 -16.67 -16.54 -1.87
C GLY A 194 -15.48 -16.25 -0.96
N LEU A 195 -14.51 -15.45 -1.41
CA LEU A 195 -13.32 -15.06 -0.65
C LEU A 195 -13.44 -13.61 -0.15
N PRO A 196 -12.69 -13.22 0.89
CA PRO A 196 -12.55 -11.83 1.29
C PRO A 196 -12.05 -10.94 0.14
N VAL A 197 -12.58 -9.72 0.05
CA VAL A 197 -12.23 -8.73 -0.97
C VAL A 197 -11.43 -7.61 -0.33
N PHE A 198 -10.30 -7.27 -0.92
CA PHE A 198 -9.45 -6.17 -0.48
C PHE A 198 -9.63 -4.96 -1.39
N VAL A 199 -10.15 -3.86 -0.85
CA VAL A 199 -10.24 -2.57 -1.54
C VAL A 199 -9.12 -1.69 -1.05
N LEU A 200 -8.28 -1.26 -1.98
CA LEU A 200 -7.05 -0.53 -1.71
C LEU A 200 -7.17 0.88 -2.25
N ALA A 201 -6.92 1.87 -1.42
CA ALA A 201 -6.83 3.26 -1.86
C ALA A 201 -5.78 3.99 -1.02
N HIS A 202 -5.29 5.11 -1.51
CA HIS A 202 -4.44 5.96 -0.69
C HIS A 202 -5.24 6.70 0.38
N TYR A 203 -6.39 7.24 0.00
CA TYR A 203 -7.24 8.04 0.87
C TYR A 203 -8.19 7.21 1.73
N PRO A 204 -8.48 7.63 2.98
CA PRO A 204 -9.57 7.08 3.76
C PRO A 204 -10.92 7.13 3.01
N PRO A 205 -11.81 6.15 3.24
CA PRO A 205 -13.08 6.08 2.50
C PRO A 205 -13.98 7.30 2.74
N GLY A 206 -13.81 7.99 3.89
CA GLY A 206 -14.51 9.24 4.22
C GLY A 206 -13.99 10.49 3.50
N MET A 207 -12.83 10.38 2.84
CA MET A 207 -12.23 11.45 2.04
C MET A 207 -12.42 11.21 0.53
N SER A 208 -13.38 10.40 0.14
CA SER A 208 -13.77 10.17 -1.25
C SER A 208 -15.04 10.95 -1.61
N SER A 209 -15.12 11.38 -2.86
CA SER A 209 -16.31 12.01 -3.41
C SER A 209 -16.43 11.78 -4.92
N PRO A 210 -17.65 11.77 -5.48
CA PRO A 210 -17.84 11.83 -6.92
C PRO A 210 -17.27 13.12 -7.52
N ILE A 211 -16.79 13.03 -8.76
CA ILE A 211 -16.38 14.21 -9.55
C ILE A 211 -17.62 15.07 -9.88
N ASP A 212 -18.72 14.42 -10.25
CA ASP A 212 -19.99 15.11 -10.45
C ASP A 212 -20.66 15.36 -9.09
N PRO A 213 -20.86 16.63 -8.69
CA PRO A 213 -21.48 16.96 -7.41
C PRO A 213 -22.97 16.57 -7.33
N ASP A 214 -23.64 16.34 -8.46
CA ASP A 214 -25.02 15.89 -8.53
C ASP A 214 -25.15 14.35 -8.49
N SER A 215 -24.01 13.63 -8.50
CA SER A 215 -23.97 12.18 -8.42
C SER A 215 -24.50 11.65 -7.08
N GLN A 216 -25.16 10.51 -7.16
CA GLN A 216 -25.69 9.81 -5.98
C GLN A 216 -24.74 8.72 -5.45
N TYR A 217 -23.55 8.57 -6.04
CA TYR A 217 -22.57 7.61 -5.58
C TYR A 217 -21.95 8.02 -4.23
N ASP A 218 -21.70 7.05 -3.39
CA ASP A 218 -21.02 7.19 -2.09
C ASP A 218 -20.23 5.91 -1.82
N LEU A 219 -18.91 6.05 -1.74
CA LEU A 219 -18.01 4.91 -1.58
C LEU A 219 -18.30 4.12 -0.30
N ARG A 220 -18.48 4.81 0.84
CA ARG A 220 -18.73 4.13 2.13
C ARG A 220 -20.02 3.35 2.11
N ARG A 221 -21.08 3.94 1.55
CA ARG A 221 -22.38 3.28 1.42
C ARG A 221 -22.28 2.05 0.53
N MET A 222 -21.61 2.17 -0.62
CA MET A 222 -21.40 1.06 -1.55
C MET A 222 -20.67 -0.09 -0.87
N LEU A 223 -19.52 0.16 -0.27
CA LEU A 223 -18.74 -0.86 0.42
C LEU A 223 -19.50 -1.48 1.61
N ALA A 224 -20.23 -0.67 2.38
CA ALA A 224 -21.06 -1.15 3.48
C ALA A 224 -22.20 -2.08 3.01
N GLU A 225 -22.79 -1.80 1.85
CA GLU A 225 -23.82 -2.67 1.25
C GLU A 225 -23.22 -4.02 0.84
N TYR A 226 -22.09 -4.03 0.14
CA TYR A 226 -21.40 -5.27 -0.22
C TYR A 226 -20.87 -6.03 1.00
N ASN A 227 -20.39 -5.33 2.02
CA ASN A 227 -19.91 -5.96 3.25
C ASN A 227 -21.02 -6.68 4.05
N ARG A 228 -22.29 -6.58 3.70
CA ARG A 228 -23.36 -7.35 4.38
C ARG A 228 -23.27 -8.85 4.10
N GLU A 229 -22.87 -9.21 2.90
CA GLU A 229 -22.85 -10.60 2.41
C GLU A 229 -21.42 -11.08 2.08
N THR A 230 -20.50 -10.17 1.77
CA THR A 230 -19.10 -10.46 1.44
C THR A 230 -18.21 -9.77 2.46
N ASP A 231 -17.10 -10.41 2.84
CA ASP A 231 -16.13 -9.78 3.74
C ASP A 231 -15.26 -8.80 2.94
N VAL A 232 -15.48 -7.49 3.14
CA VAL A 232 -14.74 -6.41 2.48
C VAL A 232 -13.79 -5.76 3.48
N PHE A 233 -12.51 -5.67 3.12
CA PHE A 233 -11.45 -5.00 3.88
C PHE A 233 -10.95 -3.80 3.08
N TYR A 234 -10.93 -2.62 3.70
CA TYR A 234 -10.42 -1.40 3.07
C TYR A 234 -9.11 -0.99 3.71
N LEU A 235 -8.05 -0.86 2.90
CA LEU A 235 -6.71 -0.49 3.36
C LEU A 235 -6.31 0.85 2.75
N CYS A 236 -5.86 1.79 3.60
CA CYS A 236 -5.44 3.12 3.15
C CYS A 236 -4.30 3.71 3.99
N GLY A 237 -3.74 4.83 3.51
CA GLY A 237 -2.70 5.63 4.16
C GLY A 237 -3.09 7.09 4.30
N HIS A 238 -2.29 8.00 3.73
CA HIS A 238 -2.54 9.44 3.55
C HIS A 238 -2.49 10.28 4.82
N LEU A 239 -3.07 9.81 5.91
CA LEU A 239 -3.22 10.61 7.13
C LEU A 239 -1.92 10.77 7.92
N HIS A 240 -0.90 9.97 7.65
CA HIS A 240 0.34 9.91 8.43
C HIS A 240 0.08 9.80 9.94
N ALA A 241 -1.02 9.11 10.29
CA ALA A 241 -1.39 8.93 11.69
C ALA A 241 -0.37 8.04 12.41
N ASP A 242 -0.15 8.29 13.69
CA ASP A 242 0.68 7.41 14.49
C ASP A 242 -0.06 6.10 14.78
N PRO A 243 0.65 4.98 14.96
CA PRO A 243 0.04 3.72 15.38
C PRO A 243 -0.81 3.91 16.64
N SER A 244 -2.07 3.55 16.56
CA SER A 244 -3.04 3.74 17.64
C SER A 244 -4.24 2.80 17.49
N ASP A 245 -5.14 2.78 18.46
CA ASP A 245 -6.41 2.04 18.36
C ASP A 245 -7.26 2.42 17.14
N TYR A 246 -6.98 3.59 16.52
CA TYR A 246 -7.63 4.04 15.30
C TYR A 246 -7.03 3.46 14.03
N SER A 247 -5.92 2.75 14.10
CA SER A 247 -5.31 2.11 12.93
C SER A 247 -6.18 0.97 12.38
N PHE A 248 -7.00 0.36 13.22
CA PHE A 248 -7.89 -0.74 12.86
C PHE A 248 -9.30 -0.50 13.39
N HIS A 249 -10.28 -0.28 12.53
CA HIS A 249 -11.65 -0.03 12.98
C HIS A 249 -12.74 -0.54 12.02
N THR A 250 -14.00 -0.39 12.42
CA THR A 250 -15.19 -0.82 11.68
C THR A 250 -16.28 0.26 11.64
N TRP A 251 -15.90 1.53 11.77
CA TRP A 251 -16.86 2.63 11.84
C TRP A 251 -17.66 2.83 10.56
N ASN A 252 -17.09 2.41 9.43
CA ASN A 252 -17.73 2.51 8.12
C ASN A 252 -18.62 1.30 7.78
N ALA A 253 -18.94 0.45 8.78
CA ALA A 253 -19.66 -0.81 8.63
C ALA A 253 -18.92 -1.89 7.81
N PHE A 254 -17.61 -1.73 7.64
CA PHE A 254 -16.65 -2.73 7.15
C PHE A 254 -15.32 -2.51 7.87
N PRO A 255 -14.45 -3.53 7.97
CA PRO A 255 -13.09 -3.35 8.46
C PRO A 255 -12.29 -2.42 7.56
N ASP A 256 -11.69 -1.40 8.15
CA ASP A 256 -10.76 -0.51 7.47
C ASP A 256 -9.52 -0.24 8.31
N THR A 257 -8.37 -0.14 7.64
CA THR A 257 -7.07 0.11 8.26
C THR A 257 -6.47 1.39 7.72
N TYR A 258 -5.90 2.18 8.64
CA TYR A 258 -5.14 3.39 8.32
C TYR A 258 -3.68 3.14 8.65
N LEU A 259 -2.87 2.94 7.60
CA LEU A 259 -1.45 2.72 7.80
C LEU A 259 -0.75 4.02 8.20
N PRO A 260 0.17 3.94 9.16
CA PRO A 260 1.12 5.01 9.42
C PRO A 260 2.00 5.29 8.20
N SER A 261 2.52 6.51 8.09
CA SER A 261 3.54 6.80 7.09
C SER A 261 4.83 6.02 7.39
N LEU A 262 5.34 5.30 6.39
CA LEU A 262 6.61 4.58 6.53
C LEU A 262 7.76 5.53 6.87
N THR A 263 7.77 6.75 6.29
CA THR A 263 8.93 7.66 6.40
C THR A 263 8.57 9.05 6.92
N LYS A 264 7.90 9.11 8.07
CA LYS A 264 7.56 10.37 8.74
C LYS A 264 8.81 11.01 9.35
N LEU A 265 8.93 12.33 9.24
CA LEU A 265 9.99 13.11 9.88
C LEU A 265 9.41 14.07 10.92
N THR A 266 10.25 14.48 11.88
CA THR A 266 9.95 15.59 12.79
C THR A 266 10.01 16.92 12.04
N ALA A 267 9.53 17.99 12.68
CA ALA A 267 9.62 19.35 12.12
C ALA A 267 11.08 19.82 11.89
N ASP A 268 12.02 19.26 12.65
CA ASP A 268 13.46 19.55 12.53
C ASP A 268 14.17 18.65 11.48
N GLY A 269 13.41 17.77 10.80
CA GLY A 269 13.91 16.88 9.74
C GLY A 269 14.59 15.61 10.24
N GLU A 270 14.48 15.28 11.53
CA GLU A 270 14.96 14.02 12.09
C GLU A 270 13.92 12.90 11.87
N ILE A 271 14.36 11.64 11.92
CA ILE A 271 13.45 10.49 11.84
C ILE A 271 12.48 10.55 13.03
N TYR A 272 11.18 10.56 12.71
CA TYR A 272 10.15 10.54 13.74
C TYR A 272 10.08 9.15 14.37
N GLU A 273 9.84 9.07 15.67
CA GLU A 273 9.75 7.78 16.40
C GLU A 273 8.64 6.86 15.90
N GLY A 274 7.59 7.45 15.29
CA GLY A 274 6.49 6.73 14.63
C GLY A 274 6.78 6.36 13.17
N SER A 275 8.02 6.45 12.68
CA SER A 275 8.41 5.99 11.34
C SER A 275 8.77 4.51 11.32
N GLY A 276 8.76 3.93 10.12
CA GLY A 276 9.14 2.55 9.88
C GLY A 276 8.01 1.53 10.01
N PHE A 277 6.80 1.96 10.32
CA PHE A 277 5.68 1.06 10.48
C PHE A 277 5.05 0.66 9.16
N GLY A 278 4.63 -0.59 9.10
CA GLY A 278 3.81 -1.21 8.08
C GLY A 278 3.06 -2.39 8.68
N GLU A 279 2.32 -3.09 7.87
CA GLU A 279 1.49 -4.22 8.31
C GLU A 279 1.90 -5.52 7.62
N ILE A 280 1.72 -6.61 8.35
CA ILE A 280 1.60 -7.95 7.81
C ILE A 280 0.13 -8.35 7.92
N VAL A 281 -0.46 -8.76 6.80
CA VAL A 281 -1.84 -9.23 6.72
C VAL A 281 -1.84 -10.71 6.41
N GLU A 282 -2.46 -11.50 7.26
CA GLU A 282 -2.57 -12.96 7.12
C GLU A 282 -4.05 -13.33 6.97
N VAL A 283 -4.38 -14.08 5.92
CA VAL A 283 -5.74 -14.58 5.68
C VAL A 283 -5.80 -16.06 6.00
N TYR A 284 -6.68 -16.41 6.91
CA TYR A 284 -6.98 -17.77 7.34
C TYR A 284 -8.38 -18.19 6.90
N PRO A 285 -8.73 -19.48 6.99
CA PRO A 285 -10.06 -19.93 6.59
C PRO A 285 -11.23 -19.23 7.30
N ASP A 286 -11.05 -18.79 8.53
CA ASP A 286 -12.08 -18.20 9.38
C ASP A 286 -11.88 -16.73 9.75
N ARG A 287 -10.70 -16.17 9.46
CA ARG A 287 -10.33 -14.81 9.89
C ARG A 287 -9.27 -14.15 9.01
N VAL A 288 -9.18 -12.84 9.11
CA VAL A 288 -8.05 -12.03 8.63
C VAL A 288 -7.36 -11.39 9.83
N VAL A 289 -6.04 -11.50 9.89
CA VAL A 289 -5.21 -10.95 10.98
C VAL A 289 -4.33 -9.84 10.42
N PHE A 290 -4.41 -8.67 11.03
CA PHE A 290 -3.54 -7.53 10.75
C PHE A 290 -2.56 -7.40 11.90
N ARG A 291 -1.26 -7.34 11.59
CA ARG A 291 -0.19 -7.26 12.57
C ARG A 291 0.74 -6.11 12.22
N MET A 292 0.86 -5.12 13.12
CA MET A 292 1.74 -3.99 12.92
C MET A 292 3.20 -4.37 13.20
N ARG A 293 4.10 -3.95 12.31
CA ARG A 293 5.54 -4.15 12.45
C ARG A 293 6.27 -2.84 12.20
N ASN A 294 7.25 -2.55 13.02
CA ASN A 294 8.23 -1.53 12.71
C ASN A 294 9.37 -2.16 11.90
N PHE A 295 9.33 -1.98 10.58
CA PHE A 295 10.31 -2.55 9.65
C PHE A 295 11.67 -1.83 9.70
N TYR A 296 11.69 -0.56 10.13
CA TYR A 296 12.95 0.18 10.27
C TYR A 296 13.80 -0.39 11.42
N TYR A 297 13.17 -0.73 12.54
CA TYR A 297 13.85 -1.38 13.67
C TYR A 297 13.83 -2.89 13.61
N GLY A 298 13.04 -3.51 12.71
CA GLY A 298 12.94 -4.95 12.56
C GLY A 298 12.28 -5.64 13.75
N GLU A 299 11.22 -5.04 14.31
CA GLU A 299 10.54 -5.53 15.53
C GLU A 299 9.02 -5.48 15.37
N TRP A 300 8.32 -6.35 16.10
CA TRP A 300 6.87 -6.28 16.20
C TRP A 300 6.46 -5.07 17.02
N ALA A 301 5.38 -4.41 16.58
CA ALA A 301 4.82 -3.29 17.32
C ALA A 301 4.02 -3.76 18.52
N GLU A 302 4.09 -2.96 19.58
CA GLU A 302 3.25 -3.10 20.76
C GLU A 302 2.41 -1.84 20.96
N LEU A 303 1.17 -2.02 21.38
CA LEU A 303 0.31 -0.92 21.82
C LEU A 303 -0.11 -1.19 23.27
N ASN A 304 0.23 -0.26 24.18
CA ASN A 304 -0.03 -0.40 25.62
C ASN A 304 0.59 -1.67 26.26
N GLY A 305 1.71 -2.17 25.70
CA GLY A 305 2.42 -3.36 26.20
C GLY A 305 1.84 -4.70 25.72
N GLU A 306 0.92 -4.67 24.79
CA GLU A 306 0.37 -5.86 24.13
C GLU A 306 0.73 -5.85 22.63
N PRO A 307 0.83 -7.02 21.97
CA PRO A 307 1.05 -7.09 20.55
C PRO A 307 0.05 -6.23 19.78
N PHE A 308 0.55 -5.39 18.87
CA PHE A 308 -0.32 -4.51 18.08
C PHE A 308 -0.87 -5.27 16.87
N GLU A 309 -1.95 -6.01 17.12
CA GLU A 309 -2.63 -6.82 16.11
C GLU A 309 -4.14 -6.74 16.27
N ARG A 310 -4.84 -7.05 15.17
CA ARG A 310 -6.30 -7.14 15.16
C ARG A 310 -6.75 -8.32 14.29
N GLU A 311 -7.65 -9.11 14.84
CA GLU A 311 -8.33 -10.19 14.12
C GLU A 311 -9.76 -9.80 13.75
N PHE A 312 -10.14 -10.09 12.51
CA PHE A 312 -11.49 -9.95 11.99
C PHE A 312 -11.99 -11.31 11.52
N PHE A 313 -12.99 -11.86 12.20
CA PHE A 313 -13.60 -13.13 11.82
C PHE A 313 -14.45 -12.95 10.56
N LEU A 314 -14.31 -13.89 9.62
CA LEU A 314 -15.06 -13.90 8.38
C LEU A 314 -16.50 -14.32 8.63
N LYS A 315 -17.45 -13.63 7.97
CA LYS A 315 -18.87 -14.02 7.92
C LYS A 315 -19.05 -15.33 7.15
N ASN A 316 -18.24 -15.47 6.10
CA ASN A 316 -18.22 -16.61 5.20
C ASN A 316 -16.84 -17.27 5.28
N PRO A 317 -16.64 -18.28 6.14
CA PRO A 317 -15.37 -19.00 6.21
C PRO A 317 -14.99 -19.61 4.84
N ILE A 318 -13.69 -19.52 4.52
CA ILE A 318 -13.15 -20.08 3.28
C ILE A 318 -13.22 -21.60 3.38
N PRO A 319 -13.80 -22.31 2.40
CA PRO A 319 -13.87 -23.76 2.42
C PRO A 319 -12.48 -24.42 2.50
N GLU A 320 -12.41 -25.55 3.20
CA GLU A 320 -11.25 -26.44 3.11
C GLU A 320 -11.18 -27.03 1.68
N GLU A 321 -9.99 -27.04 1.09
CA GLU A 321 -9.76 -27.64 -0.23
C GLU A 321 -9.79 -29.18 -0.18
#